data_f2a1f38cff884cd090d86e1a4ff04e3c
#
_entry.id   f2a1f38cff884cd090d86e1a4ff04e3c
#
_cell.length_a   1.000
_cell.length_b   1.000
_cell.length_c   1.000
_cell.angle_alpha   90.00
_cell.angle_beta   90.00
_cell.angle_gamma   90.00
#
_symmetry.space_group_name_H-M   'P 1'
#
loop_
_entity.id
_entity.type
_entity.pdbx_description
1 polymer ?
#
loop_
_entity_poly.entity_id
_entity_poly.type
_entity_poly.pdbx_seq_one_letter_code
_entity_poly.pdbx_strand_id
1 'polypeptide(L)'
;MLNNRKNIIRHLNNHLRANGHVIGASSGCGHTALASVTGGADMVLALSAGCFRASGRPSFGSYLCYGNSNRIVESFAARELLTLLPYTPVLFGLNCSDPTIELRDYIQEIQNSGLSGI
;
A
#
# COMPACT_ATOMS: atom_id res chain seq x y z
N MET A 1 -8.40 8.25 10.69
CA MET A 1 -7.31 7.76 9.81
C MET A 1 -6.02 7.56 10.60
N LEU A 2 -5.34 6.48 10.38
CA LEU A 2 -4.03 6.19 10.99
C LEU A 2 -2.91 6.81 10.13
N ASN A 3 -2.83 8.14 10.08
CA ASN A 3 -1.86 8.87 9.25
C ASN A 3 -0.64 9.38 10.02
N ASN A 4 -0.63 9.21 11.34
CA ASN A 4 0.49 9.66 12.16
C ASN A 4 1.38 8.46 12.50
N ARG A 5 2.68 8.57 12.20
CA ARG A 5 3.69 7.54 12.45
C ARG A 5 3.60 6.95 13.88
N LYS A 6 3.43 7.81 14.89
CA LYS A 6 3.31 7.35 16.29
C LYS A 6 2.09 6.46 16.50
N ASN A 7 0.97 6.82 15.90
CA ASN A 7 -0.27 6.05 16.01
C ASN A 7 -0.19 4.72 15.26
N ILE A 8 0.42 4.72 14.08
CA ILE A 8 0.65 3.50 13.29
C ILE A 8 1.54 2.52 14.05
N ILE A 9 2.68 2.98 14.54
CA ILE A 9 3.63 2.15 15.31
C ILE A 9 2.98 1.62 16.59
N ARG A 10 2.22 2.46 17.30
CA ARG A 10 1.49 2.03 18.50
C ARG A 10 0.45 0.96 18.17
N HIS A 11 -0.30 1.14 17.09
CA HIS A 11 -1.29 0.17 16.62
C HIS A 11 -0.64 -1.19 16.33
N LEU A 12 0.41 -1.21 15.52
CA LEU A 12 1.13 -2.43 15.17
C LEU A 12 1.79 -3.10 16.38
N ASN A 13 2.37 -2.32 17.30
CA ASN A 13 2.94 -2.87 18.53
C ASN A 13 1.88 -3.47 19.45
N ASN A 14 0.69 -2.89 19.53
CA ASN A 14 -0.40 -3.47 20.31
C ASN A 14 -0.85 -4.81 19.72
N HIS A 15 -0.97 -4.90 18.40
CA HIS A 15 -1.28 -6.17 17.71
C HIS A 15 -0.18 -7.20 17.92
N LEU A 16 1.08 -6.81 17.79
CA LEU A 16 2.22 -7.69 18.04
C LEU A 16 2.21 -8.27 19.46
N ARG A 17 1.92 -7.43 20.47
CA ARG A 17 1.82 -7.89 21.88
C ARG A 17 0.64 -8.80 22.13
N ALA A 18 -0.50 -8.53 21.50
CA ALA A 18 -1.71 -9.32 21.68
C ALA A 18 -1.65 -10.65 20.94
N ASN A 19 -1.10 -10.70 19.73
CA ASN A 19 -1.19 -11.83 18.82
C ASN A 19 0.15 -12.54 18.58
N GLY A 20 1.28 -11.93 18.99
CA GLY A 20 2.62 -12.46 18.74
C GLY A 20 3.15 -12.25 17.31
N HIS A 21 2.38 -11.64 16.43
CA HIS A 21 2.75 -11.37 15.04
C HIS A 21 2.03 -10.14 14.49
N VAL A 22 2.49 -9.67 13.34
CA VAL A 22 1.86 -8.63 12.52
C VAL A 22 1.79 -9.15 11.08
N ILE A 23 0.63 -9.03 10.46
CA ILE A 23 0.37 -9.53 9.10
C ILE A 23 0.19 -8.35 8.15
N GLY A 24 1.05 -8.26 7.13
CA GLY A 24 0.89 -7.36 6.00
C GLY A 24 0.34 -8.11 4.80
N ALA A 25 -0.74 -7.63 4.20
CA ALA A 25 -1.32 -8.21 3.01
C ALA A 25 -1.00 -7.36 1.78
N SER A 26 -0.42 -7.98 0.75
CA SER A 26 -0.27 -7.36 -0.57
C SER A 26 -1.57 -7.50 -1.35
N SER A 27 -2.07 -6.39 -1.88
CA SER A 27 -3.31 -6.40 -2.64
C SER A 27 -3.19 -5.59 -3.94
N GLY A 28 -3.95 -6.00 -4.94
CA GLY A 28 -4.04 -5.35 -6.25
C GLY A 28 -5.43 -4.84 -6.59
N CYS A 29 -6.40 -5.01 -5.69
CA CYS A 29 -7.73 -4.42 -5.82
C CYS A 29 -8.38 -4.23 -4.44
N GLY A 30 -9.32 -3.30 -4.35
CA GLY A 30 -9.99 -2.97 -3.09
C GLY A 30 -10.72 -4.15 -2.45
N HIS A 31 -11.33 -5.01 -3.28
CA HIS A 31 -12.05 -6.18 -2.79
C HIS A 31 -11.15 -7.15 -1.99
N THR A 32 -10.00 -7.49 -2.54
CA THR A 32 -9.05 -8.38 -1.85
C THR A 32 -8.39 -7.71 -0.64
N ALA A 33 -8.16 -6.39 -0.70
CA ALA A 33 -7.66 -5.62 0.43
C ALA A 33 -8.65 -5.66 1.60
N LEU A 34 -9.92 -5.38 1.34
CA LEU A 34 -10.98 -5.42 2.35
C LEU A 34 -11.14 -6.82 2.95
N ALA A 35 -11.14 -7.86 2.11
CA ALA A 35 -11.20 -9.24 2.56
C ALA A 35 -10.01 -9.60 3.46
N SER A 36 -8.80 -9.18 3.10
CA SER A 36 -7.59 -9.42 3.89
C SER A 36 -7.67 -8.77 5.27
N VAL A 37 -8.11 -7.51 5.34
CA VAL A 37 -8.28 -6.79 6.61
C VAL A 37 -9.39 -7.42 7.46
N THR A 38 -10.49 -7.81 6.84
CA THR A 38 -11.58 -8.55 7.52
C THR A 38 -11.09 -9.89 8.06
N GLY A 39 -10.17 -10.54 7.36
CA GLY A 39 -9.50 -11.77 7.77
C GLY A 39 -8.39 -11.61 8.82
N GLY A 40 -8.06 -10.39 9.22
CA GLY A 40 -7.11 -10.11 10.30
C GLY A 40 -5.76 -9.54 9.85
N ALA A 41 -5.63 -9.04 8.63
CA ALA A 41 -4.42 -8.32 8.23
C ALA A 41 -4.32 -6.96 8.95
N ASP A 42 -3.13 -6.66 9.47
CA ASP A 42 -2.84 -5.46 10.27
C ASP A 42 -2.48 -4.25 9.40
N MET A 43 -2.03 -4.49 8.17
CA MET A 43 -1.68 -3.48 7.18
C MET A 43 -1.83 -4.00 5.76
N VAL A 44 -1.96 -3.09 4.81
CA VAL A 44 -2.04 -3.41 3.38
C VAL A 44 -0.88 -2.79 2.63
N LEU A 45 -0.29 -3.57 1.74
CA LEU A 45 0.77 -3.14 0.83
C LEU A 45 0.15 -2.88 -0.55
N ALA A 46 0.10 -1.61 -0.96
CA ALA A 46 -0.35 -1.21 -2.29
C ALA A 46 0.80 -1.38 -3.29
N LEU A 47 0.76 -2.42 -4.09
CA LEU A 47 1.83 -2.78 -5.03
C LEU A 47 1.31 -2.83 -6.46
N SER A 48 2.09 -2.31 -7.42
CA SER A 48 1.79 -2.45 -8.85
C SER A 48 1.75 -3.93 -9.27
N ALA A 49 2.62 -4.78 -8.72
CA ALA A 49 2.59 -6.23 -8.93
C ALA A 49 1.23 -6.85 -8.55
N GLY A 50 0.62 -6.35 -7.48
CA GLY A 50 -0.72 -6.77 -7.07
C GLY A 50 -1.78 -6.39 -8.11
N CYS A 51 -1.72 -5.20 -8.68
CA CYS A 51 -2.63 -4.75 -9.75
C CYS A 51 -2.50 -5.63 -10.99
N PHE A 52 -1.28 -5.98 -11.40
CA PHE A 52 -1.06 -6.90 -12.53
C PHE A 52 -1.66 -8.29 -12.26
N ARG A 53 -1.43 -8.87 -11.07
CA ARG A 53 -2.02 -10.16 -10.69
C ARG A 53 -3.55 -10.12 -10.67
N ALA A 54 -4.13 -9.06 -10.12
CA ALA A 54 -5.58 -8.87 -10.08
C ALA A 54 -6.20 -8.78 -11.49
N SER A 55 -5.42 -8.32 -12.48
CA SER A 55 -5.82 -8.26 -13.90
C SER A 55 -5.49 -9.54 -14.67
N GLY A 56 -5.09 -10.62 -14.02
CA GLY A 56 -4.69 -11.88 -14.67
C GLY A 56 -3.34 -11.82 -15.38
N ARG A 57 -2.47 -10.88 -14.99
CA ARG A 57 -1.13 -10.71 -15.55
C ARG A 57 -0.06 -11.16 -14.56
N PRO A 58 1.12 -11.57 -15.01
CA PRO A 58 2.21 -11.97 -14.12
C PRO A 58 2.75 -10.76 -13.33
N SER A 59 3.25 -11.02 -12.12
CA SER A 59 3.88 -10.01 -11.27
C SER A 59 5.06 -9.30 -11.94
N PHE A 60 5.75 -9.96 -12.86
CA PHE A 60 6.83 -9.38 -13.65
C PHE A 60 6.42 -8.16 -14.49
N GLY A 61 5.13 -7.95 -14.74
CA GLY A 61 4.63 -6.73 -15.34
C GLY A 61 5.05 -5.46 -14.59
N SER A 62 5.28 -5.56 -13.27
CA SER A 62 5.77 -4.44 -12.45
C SER A 62 7.25 -4.09 -12.68
N TYR A 63 8.04 -4.99 -13.23
CA TYR A 63 9.46 -4.77 -13.57
C TYR A 63 9.67 -4.38 -15.03
N LEU A 64 8.72 -4.68 -15.88
CA LEU A 64 8.77 -4.36 -17.31
C LEU A 64 8.02 -3.04 -17.54
N CYS A 65 8.43 -2.29 -18.59
CA CYS A 65 7.84 -0.98 -18.91
C CYS A 65 6.44 -1.09 -19.54
N TYR A 66 5.51 -1.77 -18.91
CA TYR A 66 4.09 -1.78 -19.32
C TYR A 66 3.33 -0.53 -18.87
N GLY A 67 3.91 0.24 -17.97
CA GLY A 67 3.36 1.46 -17.44
C GLY A 67 4.22 1.99 -16.30
N ASN A 68 3.90 3.18 -15.80
CA ASN A 68 4.57 3.76 -14.65
C ASN A 68 4.03 3.11 -13.37
N SER A 69 4.83 2.27 -12.72
CA SER A 69 4.46 1.54 -11.50
C SER A 69 4.01 2.46 -10.37
N ASN A 70 4.66 3.62 -10.19
CA ASN A 70 4.28 4.58 -9.16
C ASN A 70 2.89 5.16 -9.41
N ARG A 71 2.58 5.55 -10.65
CA ARG A 71 1.26 6.09 -11.02
C ARG A 71 0.15 5.05 -10.92
N ILE A 72 0.46 3.78 -11.21
CA ILE A 72 -0.48 2.67 -11.01
C ILE A 72 -0.84 2.56 -9.52
N VAL A 73 0.15 2.58 -8.63
CA VAL A 73 -0.06 2.48 -7.18
C VAL A 73 -0.80 3.70 -6.64
N GLU A 74 -0.44 4.92 -7.05
CA GLU A 74 -1.17 6.15 -6.69
C GLU A 74 -2.66 6.05 -7.02
N SER A 75 -2.95 5.75 -8.28
CA SER A 75 -4.33 5.65 -8.77
C SER A 75 -5.12 4.58 -8.02
N PHE A 76 -4.52 3.42 -7.81
CA PHE A 76 -5.11 2.32 -7.07
C PHE A 76 -5.37 2.69 -5.60
N ALA A 77 -4.37 3.21 -4.91
CA ALA A 77 -4.49 3.59 -3.50
C ALA A 77 -5.55 4.67 -3.29
N ALA A 78 -5.51 5.75 -4.08
CA ALA A 78 -6.46 6.85 -3.95
C ALA A 78 -7.90 6.44 -4.29
N ARG A 79 -8.07 5.65 -5.33
CA ARG A 79 -9.41 5.28 -5.82
C ARG A 79 -10.08 4.19 -4.99
N GLU A 80 -9.30 3.27 -4.44
CA GLU A 80 -9.86 2.07 -3.81
C GLU A 80 -9.47 1.95 -2.32
N LEU A 81 -8.18 2.03 -1.97
CA LEU A 81 -7.73 1.65 -0.63
C LEU A 81 -8.03 2.66 0.45
N LEU A 82 -7.72 3.94 0.19
CA LEU A 82 -7.85 4.99 1.22
C LEU A 82 -9.29 5.23 1.66
N THR A 83 -10.25 4.99 0.78
CA THR A 83 -11.67 5.11 1.09
C THR A 83 -12.22 3.86 1.79
N LEU A 84 -11.75 2.67 1.41
CA LEU A 84 -12.22 1.40 1.98
C LEU A 84 -11.59 1.07 3.33
N LEU A 85 -10.35 1.54 3.57
CA LEU A 85 -9.54 1.16 4.73
C LEU A 85 -9.12 2.37 5.59
N PRO A 86 -10.08 3.15 6.12
CA PRO A 86 -9.76 4.40 6.83
C PRO A 86 -9.01 4.17 8.16
N TYR A 87 -9.05 2.96 8.71
CA TYR A 87 -8.44 2.60 9.99
C TYR A 87 -7.30 1.59 9.89
N THR A 88 -6.96 1.16 8.68
CA THR A 88 -5.87 0.22 8.44
C THR A 88 -4.70 0.94 7.77
N PRO A 89 -3.46 0.77 8.25
CA PRO A 89 -2.29 1.32 7.57
C PRO A 89 -2.17 0.81 6.14
N VAL A 90 -2.04 1.73 5.18
CA VAL A 90 -1.77 1.42 3.77
C VAL A 90 -0.39 1.92 3.41
N LEU A 91 0.50 1.01 3.01
CA LEU A 91 1.86 1.29 2.61
C LEU A 91 1.98 1.36 1.09
N PHE A 92 2.76 2.31 0.60
CA PHE A 92 3.00 2.55 -0.82
C PHE A 92 4.20 1.75 -1.32
N GLY A 93 4.02 0.92 -2.31
CA GLY A 93 5.11 0.23 -3.01
C GLY A 93 5.79 1.17 -4.01
N LEU A 94 6.88 1.79 -3.59
CA LEU A 94 7.62 2.79 -4.34
C LEU A 94 8.65 2.15 -5.28
N ASN A 95 8.56 2.50 -6.56
CA ASN A 95 9.62 2.24 -7.53
C ASN A 95 10.63 3.40 -7.53
N CYS A 96 11.75 3.21 -6.85
CA CYS A 96 12.83 4.22 -6.73
C CYS A 96 13.63 4.42 -8.01
N SER A 97 13.53 3.52 -8.99
CA SER A 97 14.25 3.62 -10.27
C SER A 97 13.45 4.34 -11.36
N ASP A 98 12.32 4.94 -11.02
CA ASP A 98 11.52 5.74 -11.94
C ASP A 98 12.27 7.02 -12.31
N PRO A 99 12.65 7.22 -13.60
CA PRO A 99 13.41 8.40 -14.01
C PRO A 99 12.57 9.68 -14.10
N THR A 100 11.25 9.57 -13.93
CA THR A 100 10.31 10.69 -14.07
C THR A 100 10.03 11.43 -12.76
N ILE A 101 10.56 10.93 -11.64
CA ILE A 101 10.37 11.52 -10.30
C ILE A 101 11.68 12.06 -9.74
N GLU A 102 11.58 13.14 -8.95
CA GLU A 102 12.59 13.48 -7.95
C GLU A 102 12.18 12.80 -6.64
N LEU A 103 13.00 11.87 -6.15
CA LEU A 103 12.62 10.92 -5.11
C LEU A 103 12.19 11.60 -3.80
N ARG A 104 12.91 12.64 -3.38
CA ARG A 104 12.59 13.38 -2.15
C ARG A 104 11.23 14.07 -2.22
N ASP A 105 10.97 14.74 -3.33
CA ASP A 105 9.72 15.47 -3.54
C ASP A 105 8.55 14.50 -3.66
N TYR A 106 8.76 13.40 -4.36
CA TYR A 106 7.75 12.36 -4.52
C TYR A 106 7.39 11.67 -3.20
N ILE A 107 8.37 11.40 -2.32
CA ILE A 107 8.11 10.89 -0.97
C ILE A 107 7.24 11.87 -0.18
N GLN A 108 7.48 13.18 -0.31
CA GLN A 108 6.66 14.19 0.35
C GLN A 108 5.22 14.22 -0.20
N GLU A 109 5.04 14.05 -1.51
CA GLU A 109 3.71 13.90 -2.12
C GLU A 109 2.97 12.67 -1.57
N ILE A 110 3.64 11.53 -1.48
CA ILE A 110 3.07 10.31 -0.91
C ILE A 110 2.65 10.53 0.55
N GLN A 111 3.47 11.20 1.37
CA GLN A 111 3.11 11.51 2.75
C GLN A 111 1.86 12.39 2.85
N ASN A 112 1.68 13.32 1.92
CA ASN A 112 0.53 14.23 1.89
C ASN A 112 -0.74 13.57 1.31
N SER A 113 -0.63 12.42 0.65
CA SER A 113 -1.76 11.74 0.02
C SER A 113 -2.66 10.96 0.97
N GLY A 114 -2.27 10.83 2.24
CA GLY A 114 -3.01 10.04 3.25
C GLY A 114 -2.51 8.61 3.41
N LEU A 115 -1.46 8.23 2.71
CA LEU A 115 -0.79 6.93 2.88
C LEU A 115 0.01 6.87 4.19
N SER A 116 0.13 5.68 4.74
CA SER A 116 0.69 5.47 6.08
C SER A 116 2.22 5.30 6.08
N GLY A 117 2.81 5.06 4.92
CA GLY A 117 4.26 4.86 4.76
C GLY A 117 4.63 4.28 3.40
N ILE A 118 5.89 3.96 3.26
CA ILE A 118 6.49 3.41 2.04
C ILE A 118 7.12 2.06 2.37
#